data_7ad345029312ba7afe82dfd0ea2ba21e
#
_entry.id   7ad345029312ba7afe82dfd0ea2ba21e
#
_cell.length_a   1.000
_cell.length_b   1.000
_cell.length_c   1.000
_cell.angle_alpha   90.00
_cell.angle_beta   90.00
_cell.angle_gamma   90.00
#
_symmetry.space_group_name_H-M   'P 1'
#
loop_
_entity.id
_entity.type
_entity.pdbx_description
1 polymer ?
#
loop_
_entity_poly.entity_id
_entity_poly.type
_entity_poly.pdbx_seq_one_letter_code
_entity_poly.pdbx_strand_id
1 'polypeptide(L)'
;MSQLLGIDAGNTMIKAVLFDLDGTVRAVASCAGETHQPRPGYAERPVTDVWQGVTTAIKACLAQMPDAEVIAVGAAGHGNGLYALDRQQCPLIGIQSVDSRAADRAQELEQTGAAAAIYARSLQKVWASSTPVLLSWLKRHDPACYQRMGHVLCAKDVITHFLSGEISGDYSDAAGSGLMDHRVRGYSEELMALYDLADARLLLPPLHQSCDVVGQITAKAAQLTGLPQGIPVVAGIFDVVASAVGSGVVNVGEASIVAGTWSINQVVVARPDYLRPIFMNSVIERDRYMAIEASATSAANLDWFVREFADGRSGNGAERSSDLVAQVLPDAHLPLYHPYLYSGRKEEPAKAGFYGLSGWHTRADMLFALFEGVTFAHRAHIDRLRAAGLAFTSATLSGGATRSGIWPQMFADVLGIPIRVAECKETGALGAAICAGVGVGLWPDLAEGVNQAVKLNPVTLQPDEARHAFHDPRYKLFKKLELAMDSLWHQELNDQNVTEI
;
A
#
# COMPACT_ATOMS: atom_id res chain seq x y z
N MET A 1 -19.45 9.40 -23.93
CA MET A 1 -18.63 10.29 -23.08
C MET A 1 -17.31 9.59 -22.83
N SER A 2 -16.22 10.30 -23.00
CA SER A 2 -14.89 9.72 -22.83
C SER A 2 -14.64 9.30 -21.37
N GLN A 3 -13.98 8.16 -21.18
CA GLN A 3 -13.64 7.59 -19.87
C GLN A 3 -12.14 7.36 -19.74
N LEU A 4 -11.68 7.33 -18.50
CA LEU A 4 -10.36 6.87 -18.12
C LEU A 4 -10.46 5.46 -17.50
N LEU A 5 -9.52 4.58 -17.81
CA LEU A 5 -9.40 3.27 -17.19
C LEU A 5 -8.27 3.30 -16.14
N GLY A 6 -8.63 3.09 -14.89
CA GLY A 6 -7.67 2.85 -13.80
C GLY A 6 -7.60 1.36 -13.47
N ILE A 7 -6.38 0.83 -13.36
CA ILE A 7 -6.10 -0.54 -12.92
C ILE A 7 -5.41 -0.45 -11.56
N ASP A 8 -5.84 -1.24 -10.59
CA ASP A 8 -5.23 -1.35 -9.26
C ASP A 8 -4.91 -2.82 -8.98
N ALA A 9 -3.62 -3.16 -8.98
CA ALA A 9 -3.12 -4.52 -8.81
C ALA A 9 -2.45 -4.69 -7.44
N GLY A 10 -3.27 -4.89 -6.42
CA GLY A 10 -2.80 -5.22 -5.08
C GLY A 10 -2.38 -6.70 -4.92
N ASN A 11 -1.84 -7.04 -3.74
CA ASN A 11 -1.41 -8.41 -3.43
C ASN A 11 -2.54 -9.45 -3.48
N THR A 12 -3.77 -9.07 -3.18
CA THR A 12 -4.91 -10.00 -3.09
C THR A 12 -5.91 -9.86 -4.23
N MET A 13 -6.09 -8.65 -4.73
CA MET A 13 -7.11 -8.33 -5.71
C MET A 13 -6.52 -7.46 -6.83
N ILE A 14 -6.94 -7.73 -8.04
CA ILE A 14 -6.72 -6.86 -9.20
C ILE A 14 -8.07 -6.27 -9.58
N LYS A 15 -8.12 -4.94 -9.72
CA LYS A 15 -9.33 -4.22 -10.08
C LYS A 15 -9.11 -3.43 -11.36
N ALA A 16 -10.15 -3.37 -12.19
CA ALA A 16 -10.25 -2.46 -13.31
C ALA A 16 -11.49 -1.58 -13.11
N VAL A 17 -11.34 -0.29 -13.23
CA VAL A 17 -12.38 0.68 -12.94
C VAL A 17 -12.46 1.71 -14.07
N LEU A 18 -13.64 1.90 -14.62
CA LEU A 18 -13.94 2.97 -15.58
C LEU A 18 -14.44 4.19 -14.82
N PHE A 19 -13.86 5.32 -15.12
CA PHE A 19 -14.23 6.62 -14.56
C PHE A 19 -14.64 7.59 -15.67
N ASP A 20 -15.70 8.36 -15.43
CA ASP A 20 -15.93 9.60 -16.18
C ASP A 20 -14.84 10.61 -15.80
N LEU A 21 -14.69 11.67 -16.59
CA LEU A 21 -13.65 12.67 -16.40
C LEU A 21 -13.80 13.46 -15.07
N ASP A 22 -14.99 13.43 -14.47
CA ASP A 22 -15.26 14.00 -13.14
C ASP A 22 -15.02 13.02 -11.97
N GLY A 23 -14.39 11.87 -12.26
CA GLY A 23 -14.10 10.82 -11.27
C GLY A 23 -15.28 9.94 -10.86
N THR A 24 -16.43 10.11 -11.49
CA THR A 24 -17.59 9.24 -11.23
C THR A 24 -17.29 7.82 -11.71
N VAL A 25 -17.41 6.85 -10.81
CA VAL A 25 -17.26 5.43 -11.13
C VAL A 25 -18.40 4.96 -12.01
N ARG A 26 -18.10 4.39 -13.19
CA ARG A 26 -19.06 3.88 -14.16
C ARG A 26 -19.17 2.37 -14.16
N ALA A 27 -18.03 1.71 -14.02
CA ALA A 27 -17.96 0.26 -13.95
C ALA A 27 -16.78 -0.16 -13.06
N VAL A 28 -16.95 -1.24 -12.33
CA VAL A 28 -15.91 -1.86 -11.50
C VAL A 28 -15.93 -3.36 -11.73
N ALA A 29 -14.77 -3.92 -11.98
CA ALA A 29 -14.61 -5.36 -11.96
C ALA A 29 -13.34 -5.74 -11.21
N SER A 30 -13.36 -6.87 -10.55
CA SER A 30 -12.23 -7.39 -9.78
C SER A 30 -11.98 -8.85 -10.09
N CYS A 31 -10.70 -9.23 -10.01
CA CYS A 31 -10.24 -10.59 -10.08
C CYS A 31 -9.37 -10.87 -8.84
N ALA A 32 -9.69 -11.94 -8.12
CA ALA A 32 -8.84 -12.39 -7.02
C ALA A 32 -7.52 -12.90 -7.59
N GLY A 33 -6.41 -12.52 -6.97
CA GLY A 33 -5.10 -13.06 -7.32
C GLY A 33 -4.76 -14.24 -6.42
N GLU A 34 -4.36 -15.34 -7.02
CA GLU A 34 -3.86 -16.49 -6.28
C GLU A 34 -2.41 -16.24 -5.82
N THR A 35 -2.12 -16.53 -4.57
CA THR A 35 -0.76 -16.50 -4.02
C THR A 35 -0.28 -17.93 -3.84
N HIS A 36 0.80 -18.29 -4.52
CA HIS A 36 1.44 -19.58 -4.37
C HIS A 36 2.46 -19.51 -3.23
N GLN A 37 2.41 -20.50 -2.33
CA GLN A 37 3.33 -20.61 -1.20
C GLN A 37 4.11 -21.94 -1.30
N PRO A 38 5.12 -22.03 -2.17
CA PRO A 38 5.86 -23.28 -2.37
C PRO A 38 6.63 -23.73 -1.12
N ARG A 39 6.95 -22.79 -0.22
CA ARG A 39 7.61 -23.03 1.08
C ARG A 39 7.12 -22.00 2.10
N PRO A 40 7.29 -22.25 3.41
CA PRO A 40 7.05 -21.23 4.43
C PRO A 40 7.81 -19.93 4.12
N GLY A 41 7.15 -18.80 4.27
CA GLY A 41 7.73 -17.48 3.98
C GLY A 41 7.77 -17.06 2.51
N TYR A 42 7.50 -17.97 1.56
CA TYR A 42 7.42 -17.65 0.14
C TYR A 42 6.01 -17.20 -0.22
N ALA A 43 5.91 -16.14 -1.00
CA ALA A 43 4.65 -15.65 -1.56
C ALA A 43 4.87 -15.26 -3.04
N GLU A 44 4.50 -16.15 -3.94
CA GLU A 44 4.72 -15.99 -5.37
C GLU A 44 3.41 -15.80 -6.11
N ARG A 45 3.44 -14.96 -7.13
CA ARG A 45 2.43 -14.87 -8.16
C ARG A 45 3.12 -14.80 -9.51
N PRO A 46 3.02 -15.85 -10.33
CA PRO A 46 3.60 -15.85 -11.66
C PRO A 46 3.20 -14.60 -12.45
N VAL A 47 4.12 -14.05 -13.24
CA VAL A 47 3.88 -12.89 -14.09
C VAL A 47 2.67 -13.12 -15.03
N THR A 48 2.51 -14.37 -15.51
CA THR A 48 1.36 -14.80 -16.34
C THR A 48 0.03 -14.63 -15.62
N ASP A 49 -0.01 -14.93 -14.32
CA ASP A 49 -1.23 -14.90 -13.51
C ASP A 49 -1.64 -13.45 -13.20
N VAL A 50 -0.64 -12.57 -12.99
CA VAL A 50 -0.88 -11.11 -12.90
C VAL A 50 -1.56 -10.64 -14.18
N TRP A 51 -1.01 -10.97 -15.35
CA TRP A 51 -1.56 -10.54 -16.63
C TRP A 51 -2.96 -11.15 -16.90
N GLN A 52 -3.16 -12.41 -16.58
CA GLN A 52 -4.45 -13.06 -16.70
C GLN A 52 -5.51 -12.39 -15.82
N GLY A 53 -5.17 -12.07 -14.58
CA GLY A 53 -6.05 -11.34 -13.66
C GLY A 53 -6.42 -9.95 -14.20
N VAL A 54 -5.44 -9.22 -14.74
CA VAL A 54 -5.66 -7.91 -15.38
C VAL A 54 -6.60 -8.00 -16.56
N THR A 55 -6.34 -8.93 -17.49
CA THR A 55 -7.20 -9.10 -18.69
C THR A 55 -8.61 -9.50 -18.30
N THR A 56 -8.77 -10.36 -17.30
CA THR A 56 -10.08 -10.77 -16.77
C THR A 56 -10.84 -9.57 -16.19
N ALA A 57 -10.18 -8.77 -15.34
CA ALA A 57 -10.78 -7.60 -14.73
C ALA A 57 -11.18 -6.54 -15.79
N ILE A 58 -10.31 -6.26 -16.77
CA ILE A 58 -10.60 -5.29 -17.83
C ILE A 58 -11.80 -5.75 -18.66
N LYS A 59 -11.84 -7.00 -19.12
CA LYS A 59 -12.98 -7.54 -19.89
C LYS A 59 -14.29 -7.45 -19.13
N ALA A 60 -14.27 -7.84 -17.84
CA ALA A 60 -15.46 -7.81 -17.01
C ALA A 60 -15.92 -6.37 -16.71
N CYS A 61 -14.99 -5.42 -16.65
CA CYS A 61 -15.29 -4.00 -16.49
C CYS A 61 -15.92 -3.42 -17.76
N LEU A 62 -15.32 -3.65 -18.92
CA LEU A 62 -15.84 -3.20 -20.22
C LEU A 62 -17.20 -3.83 -20.56
N ALA A 63 -17.44 -5.08 -20.16
CA ALA A 63 -18.72 -5.74 -20.38
C ALA A 63 -19.90 -5.07 -19.65
N GLN A 64 -19.64 -4.31 -18.56
CA GLN A 64 -20.66 -3.52 -17.86
C GLN A 64 -21.01 -2.23 -18.61
N MET A 65 -20.14 -1.77 -19.51
CA MET A 65 -20.30 -0.54 -20.27
C MET A 65 -19.77 -0.72 -21.71
N PRO A 66 -20.49 -1.45 -22.58
CA PRO A 66 -20.03 -1.81 -23.92
C PRO A 66 -19.70 -0.61 -24.83
N ASP A 67 -20.37 0.52 -24.60
CA ASP A 67 -20.18 1.78 -25.35
C ASP A 67 -19.15 2.72 -24.71
N ALA A 68 -18.30 2.22 -23.80
CA ALA A 68 -17.27 3.03 -23.16
C ALA A 68 -16.24 3.51 -24.17
N GLU A 69 -15.98 4.81 -24.18
CA GLU A 69 -14.92 5.45 -24.96
C GLU A 69 -13.70 5.68 -24.09
N VAL A 70 -12.86 4.66 -23.93
CA VAL A 70 -11.65 4.75 -23.12
C VAL A 70 -10.59 5.55 -23.88
N ILE A 71 -10.12 6.67 -23.31
CA ILE A 71 -9.14 7.57 -23.94
C ILE A 71 -7.71 7.41 -23.42
N ALA A 72 -7.52 6.87 -22.22
CA ALA A 72 -6.22 6.57 -21.63
C ALA A 72 -6.33 5.49 -20.56
N VAL A 73 -5.20 4.81 -20.29
CA VAL A 73 -5.06 3.76 -19.28
C VAL A 73 -3.91 4.09 -18.34
N GLY A 74 -4.16 3.99 -17.04
CA GLY A 74 -3.15 4.04 -15.99
C GLY A 74 -3.22 2.82 -15.08
N ALA A 75 -2.07 2.34 -14.61
CA ALA A 75 -1.98 1.25 -13.66
C ALA A 75 -1.35 1.70 -12.34
N ALA A 76 -1.92 1.24 -11.24
CA ALA A 76 -1.30 1.18 -9.94
C ALA A 76 -1.03 -0.29 -9.58
N GLY A 77 -0.02 -0.54 -8.79
CA GLY A 77 0.29 -1.89 -8.32
C GLY A 77 1.04 -1.86 -7.00
N HIS A 78 0.99 -2.97 -6.28
CA HIS A 78 1.76 -3.08 -5.05
C HIS A 78 3.24 -2.85 -5.32
N GLY A 79 3.83 -1.93 -4.58
CA GLY A 79 5.27 -1.71 -4.64
C GLY A 79 6.01 -2.80 -3.90
N ASN A 80 7.33 -2.83 -4.09
CA ASN A 80 8.17 -3.91 -3.58
C ASN A 80 7.80 -5.29 -4.16
N GLY A 81 8.31 -6.38 -3.60
CA GLY A 81 8.29 -7.63 -4.33
C GLY A 81 9.28 -7.55 -5.52
N LEU A 82 9.18 -8.51 -6.43
CA LEU A 82 10.05 -8.57 -7.60
C LEU A 82 9.36 -9.35 -8.71
N TYR A 83 9.26 -8.76 -9.89
CA TYR A 83 8.80 -9.43 -11.09
C TYR A 83 9.90 -9.37 -12.15
N ALA A 84 10.28 -10.53 -12.70
CA ALA A 84 11.35 -10.57 -13.68
C ALA A 84 10.88 -11.18 -15.00
N LEU A 85 11.40 -10.60 -16.06
CA LEU A 85 11.35 -11.14 -17.42
C LEU A 85 12.76 -11.58 -17.83
N ASP A 86 12.86 -12.56 -18.70
CA ASP A 86 14.11 -12.93 -19.30
C ASP A 86 14.56 -11.93 -20.40
N ARG A 87 15.70 -12.20 -21.05
CA ARG A 87 16.23 -11.32 -22.11
C ARG A 87 15.36 -11.27 -23.36
N GLN A 88 14.45 -12.22 -23.55
CA GLN A 88 13.45 -12.27 -24.60
C GLN A 88 12.11 -11.68 -24.14
N GLN A 89 12.09 -11.04 -22.97
CA GLN A 89 10.89 -10.49 -22.33
C GLN A 89 9.81 -11.55 -21.99
N CYS A 90 10.22 -12.82 -21.85
CA CYS A 90 9.33 -13.87 -21.38
C CYS A 90 9.24 -13.86 -19.84
N PRO A 91 8.06 -14.15 -19.27
CA PRO A 91 7.87 -14.29 -17.83
C PRO A 91 8.85 -15.27 -17.18
N LEU A 92 9.53 -14.86 -16.10
CA LEU A 92 10.51 -15.68 -15.41
C LEU A 92 10.11 -16.01 -13.97
N ILE A 93 9.85 -14.99 -13.13
CA ILE A 93 9.46 -15.15 -11.73
C ILE A 93 8.62 -13.94 -11.30
N GLY A 94 7.68 -14.15 -10.37
CA GLY A 94 6.95 -13.10 -9.69
C GLY A 94 6.87 -13.37 -8.19
N ILE A 95 7.42 -12.44 -7.39
CA ILE A 95 7.46 -12.50 -5.93
C ILE A 95 6.68 -11.31 -5.39
N GLN A 96 5.72 -11.57 -4.51
CA GLN A 96 4.86 -10.53 -3.95
C GLN A 96 5.54 -9.78 -2.80
N SER A 97 5.06 -8.57 -2.49
CA SER A 97 5.59 -7.74 -1.41
C SER A 97 5.26 -8.24 0.01
N VAL A 98 4.62 -9.37 0.14
CA VAL A 98 4.36 -10.09 1.41
C VAL A 98 5.31 -11.28 1.62
N ASP A 99 6.21 -11.53 0.67
CA ASP A 99 7.23 -12.57 0.75
C ASP A 99 8.26 -12.26 1.83
N SER A 100 8.72 -13.27 2.54
CA SER A 100 9.74 -13.11 3.60
C SER A 100 10.98 -13.96 3.40
N ARG A 101 11.16 -14.57 2.19
CA ARG A 101 12.30 -15.45 1.90
C ARG A 101 13.67 -14.80 2.13
N ALA A 102 13.77 -13.50 1.95
CA ALA A 102 15.02 -12.76 2.10
C ALA A 102 15.17 -12.08 3.49
N ALA A 103 14.50 -12.63 4.52
CA ALA A 103 14.60 -12.09 5.89
C ALA A 103 16.02 -12.17 6.45
N ASP A 104 16.75 -13.26 6.17
CA ASP A 104 18.15 -13.44 6.50
C ASP A 104 19.04 -12.36 5.88
N ARG A 105 18.79 -12.03 4.61
CA ARG A 105 19.52 -10.98 3.90
C ARG A 105 19.23 -9.59 4.46
N ALA A 106 17.98 -9.30 4.80
CA ALA A 106 17.62 -8.04 5.46
C ALA A 106 18.31 -7.92 6.82
N GLN A 107 18.32 -8.98 7.61
CA GLN A 107 19.01 -9.03 8.91
C GLN A 107 20.53 -8.84 8.79
N GLU A 108 21.16 -9.46 7.80
CA GLU A 108 22.59 -9.29 7.50
C GLU A 108 22.93 -7.81 7.21
N LEU A 109 22.11 -7.14 6.39
CA LEU A 109 22.30 -5.72 6.08
C LEU A 109 22.18 -4.82 7.32
N GLU A 110 21.31 -5.15 8.27
CA GLU A 110 21.20 -4.47 9.55
C GLU A 110 22.44 -4.74 10.43
N GLN A 111 22.83 -6.00 10.59
CA GLN A 111 23.96 -6.40 11.43
C GLN A 111 25.30 -5.86 10.95
N THR A 112 25.50 -5.74 9.65
CA THR A 112 26.72 -5.17 9.06
C THR A 112 26.75 -3.65 9.06
N GLY A 113 25.65 -3.00 9.43
CA GLY A 113 25.50 -1.53 9.37
C GLY A 113 25.24 -0.99 7.97
N ALA A 114 25.13 -1.83 6.95
CA ALA A 114 24.83 -1.42 5.57
C ALA A 114 23.44 -0.75 5.47
N ALA A 115 22.47 -1.18 6.27
CA ALA A 115 21.13 -0.61 6.32
C ALA A 115 21.12 0.89 6.58
N ALA A 116 21.98 1.40 7.46
CA ALA A 116 22.10 2.84 7.71
C ALA A 116 22.63 3.61 6.49
N ALA A 117 23.61 3.05 5.77
CA ALA A 117 24.15 3.64 4.54
C ALA A 117 23.13 3.59 3.40
N ILE A 118 22.36 2.50 3.30
CA ILE A 118 21.24 2.35 2.37
C ILE A 118 20.17 3.42 2.66
N TYR A 119 19.74 3.54 3.92
CA TYR A 119 18.75 4.54 4.33
C TYR A 119 19.20 5.97 3.97
N ALA A 120 20.46 6.30 4.23
CA ALA A 120 21.02 7.62 3.92
C ALA A 120 20.98 7.98 2.42
N ARG A 121 20.76 6.99 1.52
CA ARG A 121 20.66 7.18 0.07
C ARG A 121 19.24 6.98 -0.45
N SER A 122 18.57 5.93 -0.01
CA SER A 122 17.25 5.55 -0.53
C SER A 122 16.09 6.12 0.28
N LEU A 123 16.31 6.52 1.53
CA LEU A 123 15.28 6.87 2.52
C LEU A 123 14.27 5.73 2.75
N GLN A 124 14.75 4.48 2.58
CA GLN A 124 13.98 3.27 2.82
C GLN A 124 14.61 2.46 3.95
N LYS A 125 13.80 1.95 4.85
CA LYS A 125 14.22 0.88 5.73
C LYS A 125 14.40 -0.40 4.94
N VAL A 126 15.40 -1.17 5.30
CA VAL A 126 15.65 -2.49 4.72
C VAL A 126 14.63 -3.48 5.27
N TRP A 127 14.04 -4.31 4.41
CA TRP A 127 13.11 -5.37 4.78
C TRP A 127 13.05 -6.48 3.73
N ALA A 128 12.58 -7.65 4.13
CA ALA A 128 12.69 -8.88 3.35
C ALA A 128 12.11 -8.80 1.93
N SER A 129 10.96 -8.14 1.76
CA SER A 129 10.31 -8.06 0.44
C SER A 129 10.67 -6.82 -0.35
N SER A 130 11.61 -5.96 0.09
CA SER A 130 12.05 -4.87 -0.78
C SER A 130 12.75 -5.42 -2.00
N THR A 131 12.48 -4.83 -3.16
CA THR A 131 12.97 -5.34 -4.46
C THR A 131 14.48 -5.59 -4.49
N PRO A 132 15.36 -4.66 -4.02
CA PRO A 132 16.80 -4.90 -4.04
C PRO A 132 17.25 -6.00 -3.05
N VAL A 133 16.55 -6.19 -1.93
CA VAL A 133 16.87 -7.26 -0.98
C VAL A 133 16.50 -8.62 -1.56
N LEU A 134 15.33 -8.74 -2.19
CA LEU A 134 14.94 -9.96 -2.93
C LEU A 134 15.89 -10.25 -4.08
N LEU A 135 16.28 -9.24 -4.85
CA LEU A 135 17.20 -9.42 -5.97
C LEU A 135 18.60 -9.87 -5.50
N SER A 136 19.11 -9.27 -4.40
CA SER A 136 20.36 -9.66 -3.76
C SER A 136 20.28 -11.10 -3.20
N TRP A 137 19.14 -11.48 -2.63
CA TRP A 137 18.89 -12.82 -2.15
C TRP A 137 18.89 -13.85 -3.31
N LEU A 138 18.18 -13.56 -4.41
CA LEU A 138 18.14 -14.42 -5.61
C LEU A 138 19.53 -14.60 -6.23
N LYS A 139 20.33 -13.53 -6.28
CA LYS A 139 21.72 -13.62 -6.77
C LYS A 139 22.53 -14.65 -6.01
N ARG A 140 22.31 -14.82 -4.71
CA ARG A 140 23.03 -15.76 -3.84
C ARG A 140 22.43 -17.15 -3.80
N HIS A 141 21.10 -17.25 -3.71
CA HIS A 141 20.41 -18.51 -3.44
C HIS A 141 19.83 -19.19 -4.69
N ASP A 142 19.59 -18.42 -5.75
CA ASP A 142 19.17 -18.93 -7.06
C ASP A 142 19.92 -18.21 -8.20
N PRO A 143 21.24 -18.39 -8.30
CA PRO A 143 22.07 -17.75 -9.32
C PRO A 143 21.65 -18.15 -10.74
N ALA A 144 21.03 -19.31 -10.93
CA ALA A 144 20.54 -19.74 -12.24
C ALA A 144 19.35 -18.90 -12.69
N CYS A 145 18.41 -18.59 -11.79
CA CYS A 145 17.31 -17.66 -12.06
C CYS A 145 17.86 -16.25 -12.31
N TYR A 146 18.75 -15.75 -11.42
CA TYR A 146 19.34 -14.41 -11.53
C TYR A 146 20.03 -14.17 -12.89
N GLN A 147 20.83 -15.13 -13.37
CA GLN A 147 21.57 -15.03 -14.65
C GLN A 147 20.65 -15.01 -15.88
N ARG A 148 19.44 -15.53 -15.77
CA ARG A 148 18.44 -15.52 -16.84
C ARG A 148 17.67 -14.22 -16.92
N MET A 149 17.69 -13.40 -15.87
CA MET A 149 16.96 -12.13 -15.84
C MET A 149 17.44 -11.19 -16.95
N GLY A 150 16.51 -10.61 -17.66
CA GLY A 150 16.71 -9.51 -18.60
C GLY A 150 16.17 -8.19 -18.05
N HIS A 151 15.06 -8.27 -17.32
CA HIS A 151 14.39 -7.10 -16.74
C HIS A 151 13.83 -7.42 -15.34
N VAL A 152 14.01 -6.49 -14.41
CA VAL A 152 13.42 -6.52 -13.07
C VAL A 152 12.43 -5.37 -12.97
N LEU A 153 11.18 -5.68 -12.68
CA LEU A 153 10.03 -4.79 -12.75
C LEU A 153 9.24 -4.82 -11.43
N CYS A 154 8.45 -3.78 -11.17
CA CYS A 154 7.39 -3.79 -10.18
C CYS A 154 6.07 -4.36 -10.77
N ALA A 155 5.09 -4.63 -9.93
CA ALA A 155 3.83 -5.25 -10.35
C ALA A 155 3.11 -4.44 -11.45
N LYS A 156 3.01 -3.10 -11.30
CA LYS A 156 2.39 -2.25 -12.33
C LYS A 156 3.20 -2.16 -13.61
N ASP A 157 4.55 -2.23 -13.52
CA ASP A 157 5.42 -2.14 -14.71
C ASP A 157 5.20 -3.35 -15.62
N VAL A 158 4.95 -4.52 -15.04
CA VAL A 158 4.53 -5.73 -15.76
C VAL A 158 3.22 -5.48 -16.52
N ILE A 159 2.24 -4.84 -15.87
CA ILE A 159 0.96 -4.51 -16.50
C ILE A 159 1.17 -3.53 -17.65
N THR A 160 1.91 -2.47 -17.42
CA THR A 160 2.26 -1.46 -18.43
C THR A 160 2.98 -2.09 -19.62
N HIS A 161 3.95 -3.00 -19.34
CA HIS A 161 4.65 -3.74 -20.39
C HIS A 161 3.69 -4.59 -21.24
N PHE A 162 2.84 -5.40 -20.63
CA PHE A 162 1.93 -6.25 -21.40
C PHE A 162 0.85 -5.47 -22.16
N LEU A 163 0.48 -4.29 -21.69
CA LEU A 163 -0.42 -3.39 -22.43
C LEU A 163 0.26 -2.71 -23.61
N SER A 164 1.48 -2.19 -23.42
CA SER A 164 2.15 -1.30 -24.38
C SER A 164 3.28 -1.95 -25.19
N GLY A 165 3.86 -3.04 -24.68
CA GLY A 165 5.10 -3.64 -25.21
C GLY A 165 6.38 -2.97 -24.72
N GLU A 166 6.30 -1.85 -23.99
CA GLU A 166 7.45 -1.08 -23.54
C GLU A 166 7.96 -1.56 -22.16
N ILE A 167 9.28 -1.53 -21.96
CA ILE A 167 9.90 -1.74 -20.66
C ILE A 167 10.07 -0.38 -19.99
N SER A 168 9.31 -0.12 -18.96
CA SER A 168 9.31 1.14 -18.22
C SER A 168 9.13 0.91 -16.73
N GLY A 169 9.68 1.80 -15.92
CA GLY A 169 9.40 1.92 -14.49
C GLY A 169 9.10 3.38 -14.17
N ASP A 170 8.73 3.67 -12.94
CA ASP A 170 8.48 5.05 -12.54
C ASP A 170 9.20 5.42 -11.24
N TYR A 171 9.30 6.73 -10.99
CA TYR A 171 9.96 7.25 -9.80
C TYR A 171 9.26 6.88 -8.51
N SER A 172 7.93 6.70 -8.50
CA SER A 172 7.20 6.40 -7.27
C SER A 172 7.55 5.01 -6.74
N ASP A 173 7.57 4.00 -7.61
CA ASP A 173 7.97 2.64 -7.25
C ASP A 173 9.48 2.51 -7.01
N ALA A 174 10.31 3.11 -7.86
CA ALA A 174 11.76 3.06 -7.69
C ALA A 174 12.20 3.69 -6.35
N ALA A 175 11.54 4.76 -5.92
CA ALA A 175 11.74 5.33 -4.59
C ALA A 175 11.21 4.40 -3.50
N GLY A 176 9.93 3.97 -3.59
CA GLY A 176 9.28 3.14 -2.58
C GLY A 176 9.88 1.75 -2.41
N SER A 177 10.57 1.22 -3.41
CA SER A 177 11.25 -0.07 -3.35
C SER A 177 12.69 0.00 -2.80
N GLY A 178 13.27 1.19 -2.69
CA GLY A 178 14.67 1.37 -2.26
C GLY A 178 15.70 1.22 -3.38
N LEU A 179 15.28 1.24 -4.64
CA LEU A 179 16.17 1.23 -5.81
C LEU A 179 16.68 2.62 -6.19
N MET A 180 15.95 3.68 -5.83
CA MET A 180 16.31 5.05 -6.16
C MET A 180 17.22 5.66 -5.08
N ASP A 181 18.35 6.20 -5.50
CA ASP A 181 19.14 7.13 -4.67
C ASP A 181 18.52 8.53 -4.81
N HIS A 182 17.99 9.06 -3.71
CA HIS A 182 17.29 10.36 -3.71
C HIS A 182 18.23 11.54 -4.00
N ARG A 183 19.55 11.38 -3.81
CA ARG A 183 20.55 12.43 -4.05
C ARG A 183 20.73 12.70 -5.55
N VAL A 184 20.66 11.64 -6.37
CA VAL A 184 20.77 11.72 -7.84
C VAL A 184 19.43 11.58 -8.55
N ARG A 185 18.34 11.33 -7.80
CA ARG A 185 17.00 11.05 -8.31
C ARG A 185 17.01 9.97 -9.40
N GLY A 186 17.61 8.84 -9.08
CA GLY A 186 17.73 7.73 -10.01
C GLY A 186 18.51 6.59 -9.42
N TYR A 187 18.84 5.63 -10.24
CA TYR A 187 19.69 4.52 -9.84
C TYR A 187 21.14 5.00 -9.67
N SER A 188 21.79 4.62 -8.57
CA SER A 188 23.21 4.90 -8.35
C SER A 188 24.02 3.61 -8.12
N GLU A 189 25.26 3.59 -8.64
CA GLU A 189 26.17 2.45 -8.47
C GLU A 189 26.49 2.22 -7.00
N GLU A 190 26.64 3.31 -6.23
CA GLU A 190 26.93 3.22 -4.81
C GLU A 190 25.80 2.60 -4.01
N LEU A 191 24.53 2.95 -4.32
CA LEU A 191 23.38 2.34 -3.66
C LEU A 191 23.27 0.86 -4.04
N MET A 192 23.44 0.53 -5.33
CA MET A 192 23.39 -0.84 -5.81
C MET A 192 24.50 -1.69 -5.19
N ALA A 193 25.70 -1.14 -5.00
CA ALA A 193 26.82 -1.83 -4.36
C ALA A 193 26.54 -2.18 -2.89
N LEU A 194 25.80 -1.32 -2.15
CA LEU A 194 25.41 -1.61 -0.77
C LEU A 194 24.50 -2.86 -0.66
N TYR A 195 23.73 -3.15 -1.70
CA TYR A 195 22.92 -4.36 -1.80
C TYR A 195 23.67 -5.57 -2.40
N ASP A 196 24.92 -5.42 -2.82
CA ASP A 196 25.70 -6.42 -3.56
C ASP A 196 25.18 -6.62 -5.01
N LEU A 197 24.68 -5.55 -5.63
CA LEU A 197 23.98 -5.54 -6.92
C LEU A 197 24.65 -4.60 -7.95
N ALA A 198 25.95 -4.35 -7.86
CA ALA A 198 26.65 -3.46 -8.79
C ALA A 198 26.48 -3.88 -10.28
N ASP A 199 26.30 -5.17 -10.55
CA ASP A 199 26.08 -5.76 -11.86
C ASP A 199 24.61 -5.69 -12.36
N ALA A 200 23.66 -5.36 -11.48
CA ALA A 200 22.24 -5.44 -11.78
C ALA A 200 21.67 -4.18 -12.46
N ARG A 201 22.48 -3.12 -12.66
CA ARG A 201 22.00 -1.84 -13.22
C ARG A 201 21.28 -2.00 -14.56
N LEU A 202 21.74 -2.90 -15.41
CA LEU A 202 21.16 -3.14 -16.74
C LEU A 202 19.84 -3.95 -16.69
N LEU A 203 19.51 -4.53 -15.56
CA LEU A 203 18.22 -5.22 -15.35
C LEU A 203 17.09 -4.25 -15.02
N LEU A 204 17.42 -3.02 -14.58
CA LEU A 204 16.43 -2.04 -14.12
C LEU A 204 15.89 -1.22 -15.31
N PRO A 205 14.55 -0.99 -15.37
CA PRO A 205 13.93 -0.26 -16.46
C PRO A 205 14.29 1.24 -16.44
N PRO A 206 14.14 1.97 -17.55
CA PRO A 206 14.20 3.42 -17.54
C PRO A 206 13.08 4.00 -16.65
N LEU A 207 13.39 5.08 -15.92
CA LEU A 207 12.43 5.75 -15.03
C LEU A 207 11.72 6.90 -15.73
N HIS A 208 10.40 6.94 -15.55
CA HIS A 208 9.48 7.95 -16.04
C HIS A 208 8.76 8.63 -14.88
N GLN A 209 8.15 9.81 -15.13
CA GLN A 209 7.13 10.30 -14.20
C GLN A 209 5.89 9.40 -14.31
N SER A 210 5.15 9.24 -13.22
CA SER A 210 3.97 8.37 -13.20
C SER A 210 2.92 8.69 -14.28
N CYS A 211 2.84 9.96 -14.68
CA CYS A 211 1.94 10.46 -15.73
C CYS A 211 2.50 10.41 -17.16
N ASP A 212 3.80 10.10 -17.35
CA ASP A 212 4.38 10.07 -18.69
C ASP A 212 3.73 8.94 -19.52
N VAL A 213 3.31 9.26 -20.75
CA VAL A 213 2.86 8.25 -21.71
C VAL A 213 4.09 7.47 -22.16
N VAL A 214 4.13 6.17 -21.87
CA VAL A 214 5.26 5.29 -22.21
C VAL A 214 5.01 4.44 -23.45
N GLY A 215 3.76 4.32 -23.89
CA GLY A 215 3.39 3.55 -25.06
C GLY A 215 1.89 3.60 -25.33
N GLN A 216 1.42 2.69 -26.17
CA GLN A 216 0.01 2.58 -26.56
C GLN A 216 -0.44 1.12 -26.49
N ILE A 217 -1.73 0.88 -26.29
CA ILE A 217 -2.31 -0.46 -26.35
C ILE A 217 -1.94 -1.15 -27.66
N THR A 218 -1.19 -2.24 -27.56
CA THR A 218 -0.77 -3.05 -28.72
C THR A 218 -1.93 -3.84 -29.29
N ALA A 219 -1.81 -4.32 -30.54
CA ALA A 219 -2.82 -5.20 -31.16
C ALA A 219 -3.05 -6.49 -30.33
N LYS A 220 -1.98 -7.06 -29.74
CA LYS A 220 -2.07 -8.24 -28.86
C LYS A 220 -2.85 -7.92 -27.57
N ALA A 221 -2.54 -6.80 -26.94
CA ALA A 221 -3.24 -6.37 -25.74
C ALA A 221 -4.71 -6.06 -26.04
N ALA A 222 -5.01 -5.38 -27.15
CA ALA A 222 -6.37 -5.11 -27.60
C ALA A 222 -7.21 -6.40 -27.76
N GLN A 223 -6.65 -7.40 -28.41
CA GLN A 223 -7.31 -8.72 -28.57
C GLN A 223 -7.58 -9.40 -27.22
N LEU A 224 -6.63 -9.30 -26.26
CA LEU A 224 -6.73 -9.95 -24.97
C LEU A 224 -7.59 -9.20 -23.96
N THR A 225 -7.72 -7.89 -24.05
CA THR A 225 -8.43 -7.07 -23.07
C THR A 225 -9.77 -6.55 -23.54
N GLY A 226 -9.96 -6.43 -24.86
CA GLY A 226 -11.10 -5.76 -25.47
C GLY A 226 -10.95 -4.24 -25.57
N LEU A 227 -9.85 -3.67 -25.09
CA LEU A 227 -9.54 -2.26 -25.26
C LEU A 227 -9.20 -1.97 -26.72
N PRO A 228 -9.57 -0.78 -27.27
CA PRO A 228 -9.13 -0.40 -28.61
C PRO A 228 -7.60 -0.27 -28.70
N GLN A 229 -7.03 -0.73 -29.82
CA GLN A 229 -5.61 -0.53 -30.10
C GLN A 229 -5.28 0.97 -30.21
N GLY A 230 -4.09 1.38 -29.77
CA GLY A 230 -3.58 2.74 -29.91
C GLY A 230 -3.94 3.68 -28.77
N ILE A 231 -4.71 3.25 -27.78
CA ILE A 231 -4.98 4.04 -26.57
C ILE A 231 -3.68 4.26 -25.80
N PRO A 232 -3.37 5.50 -25.38
CA PRO A 232 -2.20 5.80 -24.56
C PRO A 232 -2.18 5.04 -23.21
N VAL A 233 -1.00 4.55 -22.83
CA VAL A 233 -0.71 3.92 -21.55
C VAL A 233 0.37 4.73 -20.85
N VAL A 234 0.11 5.17 -19.61
CA VAL A 234 1.10 5.90 -18.81
C VAL A 234 1.98 4.94 -18.01
N ALA A 235 3.12 5.44 -17.51
CA ALA A 235 4.05 4.65 -16.68
C ALA A 235 3.39 4.04 -15.44
N GLY A 236 2.36 4.71 -14.93
CA GLY A 236 1.63 4.27 -13.76
C GLY A 236 2.30 4.68 -12.44
N ILE A 237 1.73 4.32 -11.33
CA ILE A 237 2.05 4.86 -10.01
C ILE A 237 1.99 3.78 -8.93
N PHE A 238 2.87 3.85 -7.93
CA PHE A 238 2.84 2.97 -6.75
C PHE A 238 1.48 3.05 -6.02
N ASP A 239 0.87 1.91 -5.67
CA ASP A 239 -0.51 1.82 -5.18
C ASP A 239 -0.81 2.70 -3.96
N VAL A 240 0.11 2.78 -2.99
CA VAL A 240 -0.08 3.64 -1.81
C VAL A 240 -0.08 5.12 -2.17
N VAL A 241 0.74 5.53 -3.15
CA VAL A 241 0.75 6.91 -3.67
C VAL A 241 -0.50 7.16 -4.50
N ALA A 242 -0.91 6.19 -5.34
CA ALA A 242 -2.16 6.24 -6.10
C ALA A 242 -3.36 6.44 -5.18
N SER A 243 -3.42 5.69 -4.06
CA SER A 243 -4.50 5.82 -3.08
C SER A 243 -4.54 7.21 -2.42
N ALA A 244 -3.39 7.84 -2.18
CA ALA A 244 -3.33 9.21 -1.69
C ALA A 244 -3.87 10.19 -2.74
N VAL A 245 -3.39 10.12 -3.98
CA VAL A 245 -3.85 10.94 -5.11
C VAL A 245 -5.35 10.78 -5.31
N GLY A 246 -5.85 9.54 -5.41
CA GLY A 246 -7.28 9.25 -5.59
C GLY A 246 -8.15 9.57 -4.37
N SER A 247 -7.56 9.88 -3.22
CA SER A 247 -8.25 10.41 -2.04
C SER A 247 -8.11 11.93 -1.87
N GLY A 248 -7.51 12.63 -2.85
CA GLY A 248 -7.40 14.08 -2.85
C GLY A 248 -6.18 14.63 -2.13
N VAL A 249 -5.12 13.84 -1.97
CA VAL A 249 -3.91 14.21 -1.23
C VAL A 249 -2.73 14.28 -2.18
N VAL A 250 -2.37 15.50 -2.59
CA VAL A 250 -1.27 15.76 -3.54
C VAL A 250 -0.44 17.00 -3.18
N ASN A 251 -0.94 17.89 -2.31
CA ASN A 251 -0.25 19.13 -1.96
C ASN A 251 0.58 18.98 -0.69
N VAL A 252 1.68 19.70 -0.62
CA VAL A 252 2.58 19.69 0.55
C VAL A 252 1.82 20.04 1.83
N GLY A 253 2.00 19.24 2.88
CA GLY A 253 1.33 19.36 4.18
C GLY A 253 -0.01 18.62 4.26
N GLU A 254 -0.52 18.07 3.15
CA GLU A 254 -1.69 17.19 3.19
C GLU A 254 -1.31 15.78 3.67
N ALA A 255 -2.23 15.15 4.41
CA ALA A 255 -2.05 13.80 4.94
C ALA A 255 -3.14 12.84 4.47
N SER A 256 -2.75 11.60 4.16
CA SER A 256 -3.65 10.50 3.81
C SER A 256 -3.50 9.36 4.82
N ILE A 257 -4.63 8.78 5.21
CA ILE A 257 -4.72 7.59 6.04
C ILE A 257 -5.50 6.53 5.25
N VAL A 258 -4.86 5.40 4.97
CA VAL A 258 -5.52 4.27 4.32
C VAL A 258 -5.70 3.17 5.36
N ALA A 259 -6.92 2.99 5.84
CA ALA A 259 -7.29 1.94 6.77
C ALA A 259 -7.92 0.76 6.01
N GLY A 260 -7.07 0.01 5.32
CA GLY A 260 -7.41 -1.17 4.52
C GLY A 260 -6.88 -2.46 5.15
N THR A 261 -6.37 -3.38 4.33
CA THR A 261 -5.64 -4.56 4.83
C THR A 261 -4.38 -4.12 5.57
N TRP A 262 -3.63 -3.18 4.99
CA TRP A 262 -2.51 -2.48 5.60
C TRP A 262 -2.95 -1.19 6.27
N SER A 263 -2.21 -0.79 7.31
CA SER A 263 -2.24 0.54 7.90
C SER A 263 -1.22 1.40 7.17
N ILE A 264 -1.68 2.40 6.41
CA ILE A 264 -0.79 3.30 5.69
C ILE A 264 -1.11 4.72 6.09
N ASN A 265 -0.08 5.47 6.50
CA ASN A 265 -0.20 6.85 6.93
C ASN A 265 0.86 7.66 6.21
N GLN A 266 0.44 8.70 5.50
CA GLN A 266 1.27 9.39 4.52
C GLN A 266 1.14 10.90 4.67
N VAL A 267 2.23 11.62 4.39
CA VAL A 267 2.25 13.09 4.34
C VAL A 267 3.02 13.52 3.11
N VAL A 268 2.46 14.45 2.34
CA VAL A 268 3.14 15.06 1.20
C VAL A 268 4.15 16.10 1.68
N VAL A 269 5.38 16.00 1.20
CA VAL A 269 6.47 16.91 1.55
C VAL A 269 7.18 17.46 0.32
N ALA A 270 7.67 18.69 0.40
CA ALA A 270 8.44 19.30 -0.68
C ALA A 270 9.88 18.74 -0.77
N ARG A 271 10.42 18.29 0.35
CA ARG A 271 11.78 17.72 0.46
C ARG A 271 11.78 16.58 1.45
N PRO A 272 12.50 15.49 1.17
CA PRO A 272 12.61 14.36 2.07
C PRO A 272 13.73 14.60 3.11
N ASP A 273 13.61 15.66 3.91
CA ASP A 273 14.53 16.02 5.00
C ASP A 273 13.86 15.69 6.34
N TYR A 274 14.14 14.50 6.85
CA TYR A 274 13.49 13.97 8.04
C TYR A 274 14.40 14.05 9.26
N LEU A 275 13.88 14.61 10.35
CA LEU A 275 14.60 14.68 11.64
C LEU A 275 14.87 13.30 12.25
N ARG A 276 14.08 12.29 11.89
CA ARG A 276 14.24 10.89 12.29
C ARG A 276 13.87 9.98 11.12
N PRO A 277 14.47 8.78 11.03
CA PRO A 277 14.09 7.80 10.03
C PRO A 277 12.60 7.46 10.08
N ILE A 278 11.98 7.45 8.90
CA ILE A 278 10.63 6.95 8.66
C ILE A 278 10.69 5.58 7.98
N PHE A 279 9.54 4.90 7.85
CA PHE A 279 9.52 3.58 7.23
C PHE A 279 9.89 3.63 5.75
N MET A 280 9.26 4.54 4.99
CA MET A 280 9.40 4.59 3.53
C MET A 280 9.23 6.02 3.03
N ASN A 281 9.88 6.32 1.92
CA ASN A 281 9.68 7.53 1.14
C ASN A 281 9.33 7.15 -0.31
N SER A 282 8.46 7.91 -0.95
CA SER A 282 8.14 7.77 -2.37
C SER A 282 8.12 9.13 -3.07
N VAL A 283 7.91 9.12 -4.37
CA VAL A 283 7.81 10.33 -5.21
C VAL A 283 6.39 10.43 -5.76
N ILE A 284 5.78 11.61 -5.68
CA ILE A 284 4.50 11.88 -6.35
C ILE A 284 4.80 12.52 -7.71
N GLU A 285 5.60 13.58 -7.70
CA GLU A 285 6.07 14.33 -8.86
C GLU A 285 7.48 14.88 -8.61
N ARG A 286 8.04 15.64 -9.56
CA ARG A 286 9.42 16.13 -9.49
C ARG A 286 9.78 16.81 -8.16
N ASP A 287 8.88 17.61 -7.59
CA ASP A 287 9.13 18.45 -6.42
C ASP A 287 8.24 18.07 -5.22
N ARG A 288 7.61 16.89 -5.28
CA ARG A 288 6.73 16.38 -4.21
C ARG A 288 7.06 14.93 -3.89
N TYR A 289 7.22 14.68 -2.61
CA TYR A 289 7.54 13.36 -2.07
C TYR A 289 6.44 12.93 -1.11
N MET A 290 6.35 11.64 -0.86
CA MET A 290 5.44 11.04 0.09
C MET A 290 6.23 10.39 1.21
N ALA A 291 6.14 10.95 2.41
CA ALA A 291 6.65 10.32 3.63
C ALA A 291 5.62 9.31 4.14
N ILE A 292 6.04 8.07 4.39
CA ILE A 292 5.12 6.95 4.64
C ILE A 292 5.54 6.20 5.90
N GLU A 293 4.56 5.98 6.79
CA GLU A 293 4.61 4.99 7.87
C GLU A 293 3.54 3.94 7.61
N ALA A 294 3.91 2.67 7.63
CA ALA A 294 3.00 1.57 7.33
C ALA A 294 3.28 0.31 8.15
N SER A 295 2.25 -0.51 8.32
CA SER A 295 2.35 -1.87 8.86
C SER A 295 1.31 -2.79 8.23
N ALA A 296 1.59 -4.10 8.25
CA ALA A 296 0.74 -5.12 7.63
C ALA A 296 -0.55 -5.41 8.43
N THR A 297 -1.04 -4.47 9.22
CA THR A 297 -2.17 -4.69 10.12
C THR A 297 -3.06 -3.45 10.20
N SER A 298 -4.32 -3.59 9.84
CA SER A 298 -5.35 -2.55 9.97
C SER A 298 -6.76 -3.19 9.97
N ALA A 299 -7.67 -2.73 9.09
CA ALA A 299 -9.06 -3.21 9.04
C ALA A 299 -9.20 -4.73 8.79
N ALA A 300 -8.17 -5.41 8.26
CA ALA A 300 -8.13 -6.87 8.15
C ALA A 300 -8.35 -7.59 9.50
N ASN A 301 -8.06 -6.94 10.63
CA ASN A 301 -8.40 -7.46 11.96
C ASN A 301 -9.91 -7.59 12.15
N LEU A 302 -10.70 -6.67 11.60
CA LEU A 302 -12.16 -6.77 11.65
C LEU A 302 -12.68 -7.93 10.82
N ASP A 303 -12.13 -8.10 9.60
CA ASP A 303 -12.52 -9.21 8.71
C ASP A 303 -12.25 -10.57 9.37
N TRP A 304 -11.10 -10.69 10.05
CA TRP A 304 -10.77 -11.87 10.85
C TRP A 304 -11.75 -12.07 12.00
N PHE A 305 -12.02 -11.03 12.80
CA PHE A 305 -12.92 -11.14 13.95
C PHE A 305 -14.34 -11.53 13.52
N VAL A 306 -14.84 -10.93 12.44
CA VAL A 306 -16.17 -11.25 11.90
C VAL A 306 -16.21 -12.70 11.42
N ARG A 307 -15.18 -13.17 10.74
CA ARG A 307 -15.13 -14.55 10.23
C ARG A 307 -15.09 -15.59 11.34
N GLU A 308 -14.31 -15.35 12.40
CA GLU A 308 -14.07 -16.33 13.47
C GLU A 308 -15.11 -16.24 14.60
N PHE A 309 -15.64 -15.04 14.91
CA PHE A 309 -16.45 -14.80 16.12
C PHE A 309 -17.86 -14.26 15.86
N ALA A 310 -18.19 -13.89 14.63
CA ALA A 310 -19.56 -13.55 14.26
C ALA A 310 -20.20 -14.72 13.51
N ASP A 311 -21.50 -14.97 13.76
CA ASP A 311 -22.25 -16.00 13.02
C ASP A 311 -22.23 -15.66 11.53
N GLY A 312 -21.31 -16.27 10.78
CA GLY A 312 -20.92 -15.97 9.40
C GLY A 312 -22.01 -16.12 8.32
N ARG A 313 -23.28 -15.88 8.67
CA ARG A 313 -24.46 -16.14 7.82
C ARG A 313 -24.97 -14.94 7.03
N SER A 314 -24.32 -13.77 7.05
CA SER A 314 -24.80 -12.65 6.23
C SER A 314 -23.69 -11.66 5.89
N GLY A 315 -23.62 -11.23 4.63
CA GLY A 315 -22.62 -10.34 4.03
C GLY A 315 -22.47 -8.91 4.60
N ASN A 316 -23.08 -8.59 5.75
CA ASN A 316 -23.07 -7.29 6.40
C ASN A 316 -22.30 -7.27 7.74
N GLY A 317 -21.28 -8.11 7.88
CA GLY A 317 -20.54 -8.24 9.15
C GLY A 317 -19.91 -6.94 9.65
N ALA A 318 -19.37 -6.12 8.75
CA ALA A 318 -18.76 -4.84 9.10
C ALA A 318 -19.78 -3.79 9.56
N GLU A 319 -20.96 -3.71 8.92
CA GLU A 319 -22.03 -2.78 9.30
C GLU A 319 -22.60 -3.17 10.67
N ARG A 320 -22.90 -4.44 10.88
CA ARG A 320 -23.38 -4.95 12.19
C ARG A 320 -22.37 -4.73 13.31
N SER A 321 -21.08 -4.87 13.00
CA SER A 321 -20.02 -4.55 13.97
C SER A 321 -20.04 -3.08 14.33
N SER A 322 -20.26 -2.19 13.38
CA SER A 322 -20.43 -0.74 13.63
C SER A 322 -21.62 -0.44 14.54
N ASP A 323 -22.75 -1.09 14.29
CA ASP A 323 -23.97 -0.91 15.11
C ASP A 323 -23.77 -1.39 16.57
N LEU A 324 -23.02 -2.48 16.75
CA LEU A 324 -22.68 -2.97 18.09
C LEU A 324 -21.75 -2.01 18.82
N VAL A 325 -20.70 -1.53 18.13
CA VAL A 325 -19.75 -0.57 18.70
C VAL A 325 -20.41 0.76 19.04
N ALA A 326 -21.38 1.22 18.23
CA ALA A 326 -22.14 2.45 18.49
C ALA A 326 -22.93 2.43 19.81
N GLN A 327 -23.22 1.24 20.34
CA GLN A 327 -23.95 1.06 21.60
C GLN A 327 -23.04 1.04 22.83
N VAL A 328 -21.72 0.92 22.64
CA VAL A 328 -20.76 0.87 23.74
C VAL A 328 -20.55 2.27 24.31
N LEU A 329 -20.78 2.41 25.60
CA LEU A 329 -20.47 3.63 26.31
C LEU A 329 -18.98 3.69 26.65
N PRO A 330 -18.31 4.84 26.47
CA PRO A 330 -16.93 5.02 26.87
C PRO A 330 -16.75 4.74 28.38
N ASP A 331 -16.01 3.70 28.73
CA ASP A 331 -15.73 3.31 30.11
C ASP A 331 -14.23 2.94 30.24
N ALA A 332 -13.63 3.33 31.35
CA ALA A 332 -12.23 3.02 31.65
C ALA A 332 -11.94 1.51 31.78
N HIS A 333 -12.96 0.70 32.04
CA HIS A 333 -12.82 -0.78 32.18
C HIS A 333 -12.89 -1.54 30.85
N LEU A 334 -13.16 -0.87 29.73
CA LEU A 334 -13.15 -1.51 28.41
C LEU A 334 -11.79 -2.17 28.11
N PRO A 335 -11.77 -3.37 27.51
CA PRO A 335 -10.51 -4.05 27.18
C PRO A 335 -9.70 -3.24 26.16
N LEU A 336 -8.43 -3.57 26.03
CA LEU A 336 -7.56 -3.08 24.95
C LEU A 336 -7.28 -4.20 23.96
N TYR A 337 -6.98 -3.85 22.73
CA TYR A 337 -6.60 -4.79 21.67
C TYR A 337 -5.34 -4.34 20.96
N HIS A 338 -4.31 -5.21 20.89
CA HIS A 338 -3.18 -5.05 19.99
C HIS A 338 -3.50 -5.71 18.65
N PRO A 339 -3.50 -4.97 17.50
CA PRO A 339 -4.03 -5.47 16.24
C PRO A 339 -2.99 -6.22 15.38
N TYR A 340 -2.01 -6.90 15.98
CA TYR A 340 -0.84 -7.45 15.28
C TYR A 340 -1.05 -8.88 14.77
N LEU A 341 -2.23 -9.20 14.21
CA LEU A 341 -2.56 -10.53 13.65
C LEU A 341 -1.63 -10.94 12.50
N TYR A 342 -1.23 -9.99 11.68
CA TYR A 342 -0.42 -10.23 10.49
C TYR A 342 1.02 -9.72 10.65
N SER A 343 1.52 -9.74 11.86
CA SER A 343 2.70 -9.08 12.42
C SER A 343 2.50 -7.58 12.64
N GLY A 344 3.26 -7.03 13.57
CA GLY A 344 3.39 -5.59 13.76
C GLY A 344 4.22 -4.99 12.63
N ARG A 345 5.30 -4.31 12.95
CA ARG A 345 6.38 -4.05 11.98
C ARG A 345 7.08 -5.36 11.67
N LYS A 346 7.49 -5.56 10.41
CA LYS A 346 8.24 -6.77 10.00
C LYS A 346 9.54 -7.01 10.78
N GLU A 347 10.03 -5.99 11.49
CA GLU A 347 11.24 -6.04 12.33
C GLU A 347 10.92 -6.28 13.82
N GLU A 348 9.63 -6.23 14.22
CA GLU A 348 9.20 -6.38 15.61
C GLU A 348 8.21 -7.55 15.70
N PRO A 349 8.48 -8.60 16.48
CA PRO A 349 7.65 -9.81 16.57
C PRO A 349 6.37 -9.59 17.36
N ALA A 350 5.66 -8.49 17.11
CA ALA A 350 4.44 -8.14 17.80
C ALA A 350 3.30 -9.09 17.44
N LYS A 351 2.50 -9.49 18.43
CA LYS A 351 1.36 -10.39 18.29
C LYS A 351 0.07 -9.72 18.75
N ALA A 352 -1.04 -10.14 18.13
CA ALA A 352 -2.36 -9.68 18.51
C ALA A 352 -2.80 -10.23 19.86
N GLY A 353 -3.59 -9.45 20.59
CA GLY A 353 -4.14 -9.89 21.85
C GLY A 353 -5.14 -8.90 22.45
N PHE A 354 -6.13 -9.45 23.15
CA PHE A 354 -7.02 -8.68 24.01
C PHE A 354 -6.47 -8.66 25.43
N TYR A 355 -6.47 -7.49 26.06
CA TYR A 355 -5.96 -7.26 27.40
C TYR A 355 -7.04 -6.67 28.30
N GLY A 356 -7.14 -7.16 29.53
CA GLY A 356 -8.11 -6.66 30.52
C GLY A 356 -9.53 -7.19 30.33
N LEU A 357 -9.72 -8.32 29.64
CA LEU A 357 -11.02 -8.98 29.55
C LEU A 357 -11.48 -9.48 30.94
N SER A 358 -12.76 -9.30 31.21
CA SER A 358 -13.47 -9.78 32.38
C SER A 358 -14.77 -10.50 31.97
N GLY A 359 -15.35 -11.30 32.85
CA GLY A 359 -16.51 -12.13 32.51
C GLY A 359 -17.81 -11.40 32.16
N TRP A 360 -17.85 -10.08 32.36
CA TRP A 360 -18.99 -9.23 31.97
C TRP A 360 -18.83 -8.55 30.63
N HIS A 361 -17.62 -8.57 30.01
CA HIS A 361 -17.42 -7.98 28.70
C HIS A 361 -18.17 -8.76 27.62
N THR A 362 -18.76 -8.02 26.72
CA THR A 362 -19.56 -8.51 25.61
C THR A 362 -18.77 -8.50 24.29
N ARG A 363 -19.35 -9.06 23.25
CA ARG A 363 -18.82 -8.94 21.88
C ARG A 363 -18.70 -7.48 21.43
N ALA A 364 -19.62 -6.63 21.85
CA ALA A 364 -19.59 -5.18 21.51
C ALA A 364 -18.37 -4.51 22.13
N ASP A 365 -18.01 -4.83 23.38
CA ASP A 365 -16.81 -4.29 24.04
C ASP A 365 -15.53 -4.76 23.37
N MET A 366 -15.48 -6.03 22.92
CA MET A 366 -14.34 -6.56 22.17
C MET A 366 -14.20 -5.89 20.80
N LEU A 367 -15.31 -5.66 20.09
CA LEU A 367 -15.30 -4.93 18.80
C LEU A 367 -14.88 -3.48 19.00
N PHE A 368 -15.33 -2.80 20.06
CA PHE A 368 -14.89 -1.45 20.41
C PHE A 368 -13.36 -1.43 20.60
N ALA A 369 -12.83 -2.35 21.40
CA ALA A 369 -11.39 -2.46 21.63
C ALA A 369 -10.61 -2.73 20.33
N LEU A 370 -11.17 -3.54 19.41
CA LEU A 370 -10.59 -3.80 18.11
C LEU A 370 -10.55 -2.54 17.23
N PHE A 371 -11.66 -1.81 17.14
CA PHE A 371 -11.73 -0.56 16.38
C PHE A 371 -10.74 0.48 16.93
N GLU A 372 -10.73 0.65 18.26
CA GLU A 372 -9.82 1.53 18.97
C GLU A 372 -8.36 1.11 18.80
N GLY A 373 -8.04 -0.18 18.97
CA GLY A 373 -6.68 -0.70 18.86
C GLY A 373 -6.08 -0.53 17.46
N VAL A 374 -6.86 -0.78 16.40
CA VAL A 374 -6.45 -0.48 15.03
C VAL A 374 -6.20 1.02 14.86
N THR A 375 -7.07 1.87 15.37
CA THR A 375 -6.91 3.33 15.30
C THR A 375 -5.69 3.80 16.10
N PHE A 376 -5.37 3.14 17.23
CA PHE A 376 -4.14 3.40 18.01
C PHE A 376 -2.87 3.02 17.23
N ALA A 377 -2.88 1.95 16.46
CA ALA A 377 -1.77 1.59 15.59
C ALA A 377 -1.52 2.67 14.52
N HIS A 378 -2.58 3.22 13.92
CA HIS A 378 -2.48 4.39 13.03
C HIS A 378 -1.95 5.63 13.76
N ARG A 379 -2.43 5.92 14.99
CA ARG A 379 -1.89 7.01 15.81
C ARG A 379 -0.41 6.86 16.08
N ALA A 380 0.07 5.64 16.34
CA ALA A 380 1.49 5.38 16.55
C ALA A 380 2.33 5.68 15.29
N HIS A 381 1.81 5.41 14.08
CA HIS A 381 2.44 5.81 12.82
C HIS A 381 2.49 7.33 12.68
N ILE A 382 1.38 8.00 12.95
CA ILE A 382 1.27 9.47 12.88
C ILE A 382 2.21 10.14 13.88
N ASP A 383 2.35 9.60 15.09
CA ASP A 383 3.29 10.12 16.09
C ASP A 383 4.75 10.00 15.60
N ARG A 384 5.09 8.94 14.84
CA ARG A 384 6.41 8.81 14.22
C ARG A 384 6.63 9.82 13.10
N LEU A 385 5.64 10.05 12.23
CA LEU A 385 5.72 11.09 11.21
C LEU A 385 5.90 12.48 11.85
N ARG A 386 5.15 12.79 12.91
CA ARG A 386 5.31 14.04 13.67
C ARG A 386 6.70 14.16 14.31
N ALA A 387 7.22 13.05 14.88
CA ALA A 387 8.58 13.02 15.44
C ALA A 387 9.67 13.16 14.37
N ALA A 388 9.38 12.82 13.11
CA ALA A 388 10.24 13.08 11.95
C ALA A 388 10.17 14.54 11.46
N GLY A 389 9.41 15.41 12.12
CA GLY A 389 9.29 16.83 11.79
C GLY A 389 8.14 17.15 10.83
N LEU A 390 7.24 16.19 10.56
CA LEU A 390 6.14 16.36 9.62
C LEU A 390 4.90 16.88 10.32
N ALA A 391 4.50 18.11 9.98
CA ALA A 391 3.32 18.76 10.54
C ALA A 391 2.15 18.69 9.55
N PHE A 392 1.00 18.27 10.04
CA PHE A 392 -0.27 18.34 9.34
C PHE A 392 -1.41 18.52 10.36
N THR A 393 -2.47 19.21 9.95
CA THR A 393 -3.57 19.60 10.84
C THR A 393 -4.88 18.89 10.53
N SER A 394 -4.95 18.14 9.44
CA SER A 394 -6.09 17.33 9.03
C SER A 394 -5.61 16.17 8.18
N ALA A 395 -6.43 15.15 7.99
CA ALA A 395 -6.11 14.05 7.08
C ALA A 395 -7.35 13.61 6.29
N THR A 396 -7.11 12.97 5.14
CA THR A 396 -8.15 12.27 4.38
C THR A 396 -8.05 10.78 4.66
N LEU A 397 -9.16 10.19 5.11
CA LEU A 397 -9.29 8.75 5.39
C LEU A 397 -9.89 8.04 4.17
N SER A 398 -9.31 6.90 3.84
CA SER A 398 -9.78 5.98 2.80
C SER A 398 -9.65 4.52 3.26
N GLY A 399 -10.08 3.58 2.43
CA GLY A 399 -10.00 2.14 2.72
C GLY A 399 -11.22 1.58 3.45
N GLY A 400 -11.11 0.33 3.92
CA GLY A 400 -12.23 -0.45 4.47
C GLY A 400 -12.92 0.18 5.68
N ALA A 401 -12.18 0.89 6.52
CA ALA A 401 -12.73 1.56 7.71
C ALA A 401 -13.78 2.63 7.37
N THR A 402 -13.74 3.22 6.17
CA THR A 402 -14.74 4.22 5.74
C THR A 402 -16.13 3.65 5.48
N ARG A 403 -16.27 2.33 5.43
CA ARG A 403 -17.58 1.65 5.31
C ARG A 403 -18.35 1.63 6.62
N SER A 404 -17.67 1.88 7.75
CA SER A 404 -18.27 1.98 9.06
C SER A 404 -18.83 3.37 9.29
N GLY A 405 -20.06 3.48 9.82
CA GLY A 405 -20.66 4.77 10.18
C GLY A 405 -20.00 5.49 11.36
N ILE A 406 -19.18 4.77 12.14
CA ILE A 406 -18.59 5.30 13.39
C ILE A 406 -17.07 5.34 13.39
N TRP A 407 -16.41 4.45 12.64
CA TRP A 407 -14.93 4.35 12.67
C TRP A 407 -14.24 5.62 12.19
N PRO A 408 -14.69 6.28 11.11
CA PRO A 408 -14.11 7.57 10.71
C PRO A 408 -14.16 8.65 11.81
N GLN A 409 -15.25 8.71 12.61
CA GLN A 409 -15.33 9.61 13.75
C GLN A 409 -14.32 9.20 14.84
N MET A 410 -14.18 7.90 15.12
CA MET A 410 -13.18 7.41 16.08
C MET A 410 -11.74 7.77 15.64
N PHE A 411 -11.45 7.77 14.33
CA PHE A 411 -10.17 8.29 13.82
C PHE A 411 -9.98 9.76 14.18
N ALA A 412 -11.00 10.62 13.97
CA ALA A 412 -10.91 12.02 14.34
C ALA A 412 -10.66 12.20 15.85
N ASP A 413 -11.44 11.48 16.67
CA ASP A 413 -11.39 11.55 18.13
C ASP A 413 -10.03 11.09 18.69
N VAL A 414 -9.53 9.92 18.21
CA VAL A 414 -8.24 9.35 18.66
C VAL A 414 -7.05 10.18 18.21
N LEU A 415 -7.08 10.70 16.97
CA LEU A 415 -5.96 11.47 16.41
C LEU A 415 -5.95 12.94 16.84
N GLY A 416 -7.09 13.44 17.31
CA GLY A 416 -7.29 14.85 17.69
C GLY A 416 -7.17 15.81 16.51
N ILE A 417 -7.52 15.38 15.30
CA ILE A 417 -7.48 16.17 14.07
C ILE A 417 -8.75 15.96 13.24
N PRO A 418 -9.17 16.96 12.47
CA PRO A 418 -10.27 16.81 11.51
C PRO A 418 -9.97 15.73 10.47
N ILE A 419 -10.97 14.88 10.19
CA ILE A 419 -10.89 13.82 9.18
C ILE A 419 -11.90 14.09 8.07
N ARG A 420 -11.43 14.12 6.82
CA ARG A 420 -12.23 14.05 5.60
C ARG A 420 -12.31 12.61 5.13
N VAL A 421 -13.35 12.25 4.41
CA VAL A 421 -13.53 10.91 3.86
C VAL A 421 -13.68 11.02 2.34
N ALA A 422 -12.91 10.23 1.60
CA ALA A 422 -13.06 10.14 0.15
C ALA A 422 -14.37 9.41 -0.20
N GLU A 423 -15.16 9.94 -1.16
CA GLU A 423 -16.39 9.29 -1.62
C GLU A 423 -16.08 8.05 -2.46
N CYS A 424 -15.05 8.14 -3.32
CA CYS A 424 -14.62 7.02 -4.13
C CYS A 424 -13.99 5.93 -3.26
N LYS A 425 -14.48 4.70 -3.39
CA LYS A 425 -13.96 3.53 -2.68
C LYS A 425 -12.75 2.89 -3.38
N GLU A 426 -12.56 3.20 -4.66
CA GLU A 426 -11.53 2.67 -5.54
C GLU A 426 -10.41 3.70 -5.73
N THR A 427 -9.87 4.24 -4.62
CA THR A 427 -8.92 5.35 -4.63
C THR A 427 -7.61 5.02 -5.35
N GLY A 428 -7.10 3.77 -5.26
CA GLY A 428 -5.91 3.34 -6.01
C GLY A 428 -6.12 3.42 -7.53
N ALA A 429 -7.24 2.86 -8.00
CA ALA A 429 -7.61 2.91 -9.42
C ALA A 429 -7.90 4.36 -9.89
N LEU A 430 -8.53 5.20 -9.04
CA LEU A 430 -8.79 6.61 -9.37
C LEU A 430 -7.48 7.39 -9.50
N GLY A 431 -6.53 7.18 -8.59
CA GLY A 431 -5.20 7.82 -8.69
C GLY A 431 -4.47 7.43 -9.97
N ALA A 432 -4.52 6.14 -10.37
CA ALA A 432 -3.97 5.69 -11.64
C ALA A 432 -4.68 6.31 -12.86
N ALA A 433 -6.01 6.44 -12.81
CA ALA A 433 -6.80 7.09 -13.85
C ALA A 433 -6.48 8.59 -13.96
N ILE A 434 -6.26 9.27 -12.82
CA ILE A 434 -5.83 10.68 -12.80
C ILE A 434 -4.46 10.82 -13.48
N CYS A 435 -3.49 9.92 -13.20
CA CYS A 435 -2.20 9.92 -13.91
C CYS A 435 -2.40 9.77 -15.43
N ALA A 436 -3.30 8.89 -15.86
CA ALA A 436 -3.61 8.70 -17.28
C ALA A 436 -4.20 9.97 -17.91
N GLY A 437 -5.12 10.64 -17.21
CA GLY A 437 -5.73 11.90 -17.67
C GLY A 437 -4.71 13.03 -17.81
N VAL A 438 -3.78 13.17 -16.86
CA VAL A 438 -2.65 14.12 -16.95
C VAL A 438 -1.74 13.78 -18.12
N GLY A 439 -1.41 12.49 -18.29
CA GLY A 439 -0.53 12.02 -19.35
C GLY A 439 -1.03 12.31 -20.77
N VAL A 440 -2.34 12.33 -20.98
CA VAL A 440 -2.94 12.68 -22.28
C VAL A 440 -3.30 14.17 -22.39
N GLY A 441 -2.89 14.99 -21.41
CA GLY A 441 -3.10 16.44 -21.43
C GLY A 441 -4.53 16.88 -21.13
N LEU A 442 -5.35 16.01 -20.52
CA LEU A 442 -6.69 16.38 -20.05
C LEU A 442 -6.60 17.39 -18.90
N TRP A 443 -5.63 17.24 -18.05
CA TRP A 443 -5.28 18.14 -16.96
C TRP A 443 -3.79 18.50 -17.01
N PRO A 444 -3.40 19.72 -16.59
CA PRO A 444 -2.01 20.16 -16.66
C PRO A 444 -1.08 19.45 -15.67
N ASP A 445 -1.61 19.00 -14.52
CA ASP A 445 -0.88 18.34 -13.45
C ASP A 445 -1.82 17.49 -12.57
N LEU A 446 -1.23 16.76 -11.61
CA LEU A 446 -2.00 15.93 -10.66
C LEU A 446 -2.92 16.76 -9.75
N ALA A 447 -2.54 18.00 -9.40
CA ALA A 447 -3.35 18.82 -8.51
C ALA A 447 -4.67 19.21 -9.20
N GLU A 448 -4.62 19.61 -10.48
CA GLU A 448 -5.83 19.90 -11.25
C GLU A 448 -6.63 18.62 -11.52
N GLY A 449 -5.97 17.50 -11.85
CA GLY A 449 -6.66 16.21 -12.01
C GLY A 449 -7.42 15.79 -10.75
N VAL A 450 -6.82 15.99 -9.59
CA VAL A 450 -7.47 15.76 -8.29
C VAL A 450 -8.65 16.69 -8.08
N ASN A 451 -8.48 17.99 -8.35
CA ASN A 451 -9.57 18.98 -8.20
C ASN A 451 -10.80 18.62 -9.04
N GLN A 452 -10.60 18.07 -10.23
CA GLN A 452 -11.68 17.73 -11.16
C GLN A 452 -12.31 16.36 -10.87
N ALA A 453 -11.50 15.37 -10.47
CA ALA A 453 -11.94 13.99 -10.39
C ALA A 453 -12.18 13.47 -8.97
N VAL A 454 -11.63 14.09 -7.93
CA VAL A 454 -11.82 13.59 -6.56
C VAL A 454 -12.97 14.31 -5.85
N LYS A 455 -13.92 13.50 -5.37
CA LYS A 455 -15.03 13.97 -4.55
C LYS A 455 -14.80 13.55 -3.10
N LEU A 456 -14.88 14.51 -2.19
CA LEU A 456 -14.81 14.28 -0.75
C LEU A 456 -16.20 14.42 -0.14
N ASN A 457 -16.48 13.63 0.88
CA ASN A 457 -17.69 13.81 1.67
C ASN A 457 -17.75 15.27 2.15
N PRO A 458 -18.87 15.97 1.97
CA PRO A 458 -19.01 17.37 2.36
C PRO A 458 -18.87 17.60 3.87
N VAL A 459 -19.05 16.56 4.68
CA VAL A 459 -18.90 16.64 6.13
C VAL A 459 -17.46 16.30 6.53
N THR A 460 -16.77 17.28 7.09
CA THR A 460 -15.48 17.05 7.78
C THR A 460 -15.77 16.67 9.23
N LEU A 461 -15.31 15.49 9.63
CA LEU A 461 -15.49 14.97 10.99
C LEU A 461 -14.51 15.68 11.91
N GLN A 462 -15.04 16.48 12.84
CA GLN A 462 -14.25 17.17 13.86
C GLN A 462 -14.00 16.24 15.05
N PRO A 463 -12.81 16.29 15.69
CA PRO A 463 -12.57 15.55 16.91
C PRO A 463 -13.48 16.06 18.05
N ASP A 464 -14.10 15.14 18.78
CA ASP A 464 -14.83 15.43 20.01
C ASP A 464 -13.82 15.48 21.17
N GLU A 465 -13.76 16.59 21.89
CA GLU A 465 -12.79 16.81 22.97
C GLU A 465 -12.96 15.81 24.13
N ALA A 466 -14.16 15.44 24.50
CA ALA A 466 -14.41 14.49 25.58
C ALA A 466 -14.00 13.08 25.17
N ARG A 467 -14.27 12.68 23.93
CA ARG A 467 -13.83 11.39 23.38
C ARG A 467 -12.31 11.34 23.20
N HIS A 468 -11.70 12.42 22.73
CA HIS A 468 -10.23 12.52 22.67
C HIS A 468 -9.60 12.34 24.04
N ALA A 469 -10.15 13.04 25.06
CA ALA A 469 -9.69 12.91 26.44
C ALA A 469 -9.90 11.50 27.03
N PHE A 470 -10.93 10.78 26.58
CA PHE A 470 -11.14 9.37 26.93
C PHE A 470 -10.11 8.44 26.29
N HIS A 471 -9.80 8.61 25.00
CA HIS A 471 -8.87 7.73 24.25
C HIS A 471 -7.40 7.96 24.64
N ASP A 472 -6.99 9.17 25.03
CA ASP A 472 -5.57 9.50 25.24
C ASP A 472 -4.90 8.68 26.35
N PRO A 473 -5.46 8.51 27.57
CA PRO A 473 -4.87 7.64 28.59
C PRO A 473 -4.87 6.16 28.18
N ARG A 474 -5.86 5.72 27.41
CA ARG A 474 -5.94 4.35 26.89
C ARG A 474 -4.87 4.09 25.84
N TYR A 475 -4.61 5.05 24.95
CA TYR A 475 -3.49 4.99 24.01
C TYR A 475 -2.13 4.92 24.74
N LYS A 476 -1.96 5.71 25.81
CA LYS A 476 -0.74 5.62 26.64
C LYS A 476 -0.58 4.24 27.28
N LEU A 477 -1.68 3.62 27.72
CA LEU A 477 -1.66 2.26 28.27
C LEU A 477 -1.37 1.23 27.17
N PHE A 478 -1.99 1.37 25.98
CA PHE A 478 -1.71 0.54 24.81
C PHE A 478 -0.20 0.51 24.49
N LYS A 479 0.45 1.68 24.46
CA LYS A 479 1.91 1.81 24.23
C LYS A 479 2.75 1.19 25.35
N LYS A 480 2.32 1.29 26.61
CA LYS A 480 3.02 0.67 27.74
C LYS A 480 2.93 -0.86 27.68
N LEU A 481 1.76 -1.40 27.30
CA LEU A 481 1.57 -2.84 27.12
C LEU A 481 2.43 -3.35 25.95
N GLU A 482 2.47 -2.64 24.84
CA GLU A 482 3.33 -2.97 23.70
C GLU A 482 4.80 -3.06 24.14
N LEU A 483 5.31 -2.07 24.87
CA LEU A 483 6.67 -2.06 25.38
C LEU A 483 6.93 -3.20 26.39
N ALA A 484 5.97 -3.53 27.24
CA ALA A 484 6.10 -4.61 28.22
C ALA A 484 6.11 -5.99 27.55
N MET A 485 5.38 -6.16 26.44
CA MET A 485 5.31 -7.42 25.70
C MET A 485 6.47 -7.62 24.74
N ASP A 486 7.17 -6.56 24.36
CA ASP A 486 8.23 -6.58 23.36
C ASP A 486 9.32 -7.63 23.67
N SER A 487 9.81 -7.68 24.91
CA SER A 487 10.83 -8.66 25.32
C SER A 487 10.33 -10.11 25.22
N LEU A 488 9.04 -10.36 25.50
CA LEU A 488 8.44 -11.68 25.41
C LEU A 488 8.24 -12.11 23.96
N TRP A 489 7.81 -11.20 23.10
CA TRP A 489 7.67 -11.47 21.67
C TRP A 489 9.01 -11.79 21.01
N HIS A 490 10.11 -11.13 21.43
CA HIS A 490 11.47 -11.45 20.96
C HIS A 490 12.00 -12.79 21.47
N GLN A 491 11.66 -13.19 22.69
CA GLN A 491 12.06 -14.50 23.23
C GLN A 491 11.43 -15.65 22.45
N GLU A 492 10.14 -15.59 22.13
CA GLU A 492 9.47 -16.62 21.34
C GLU A 492 10.09 -16.81 19.94
N LEU A 493 10.54 -15.73 19.29
CA LEU A 493 11.24 -15.82 18.00
C LEU A 493 12.58 -16.58 18.14
N ASN A 494 13.32 -16.31 19.19
CA ASN A 494 14.61 -16.98 19.42
C ASN A 494 14.41 -18.46 19.75
N ASP A 495 13.39 -18.82 20.53
CA ASP A 495 13.08 -20.19 20.89
C ASP A 495 12.55 -21.00 19.69
N GLN A 496 11.78 -20.41 18.78
CA GLN A 496 11.36 -21.04 17.54
C GLN A 496 12.52 -21.31 16.58
N ASN A 497 13.49 -20.42 16.48
CA ASN A 497 14.70 -20.62 15.68
C ASN A 497 15.65 -21.68 16.23
N VAL A 498 15.55 -22.03 17.53
CA VAL A 498 16.35 -23.08 18.17
C VAL A 498 15.73 -24.48 18.00
N THR A 499 14.40 -24.54 17.73
CA THR A 499 13.68 -25.83 17.58
C THR A 499 13.63 -26.34 16.14
N GLU A 500 14.10 -25.57 15.16
CA GLU A 500 14.17 -25.93 13.72
C GLU A 500 15.59 -26.33 13.26
N ILE A 501 16.54 -26.65 14.19
CA ILE A 501 17.87 -27.18 13.87
C ILE A 501 17.92 -28.69 14.09
#